data_1c4cf603977f5463ed469f21d8ea75d3
#
_entry.id   1c4cf603977f5463ed469f21d8ea75d3
#
_cell.length_a   1.000
_cell.length_b   1.000
_cell.length_c   1.000
_cell.angle_alpha   90.00
_cell.angle_beta   90.00
_cell.angle_gamma   90.00
#
_symmetry.space_group_name_H-M   'P 1'
#
loop_
_entity.id
_entity.type
_entity.pdbx_description
1 polymer ?
#
loop_
_entity_poly.entity_id
_entity_poly.type
_entity_poly.pdbx_seq_one_letter_code
_entity_poly.pdbx_strand_id
1 'polypeptide(L)'
;CHFHYVSGAAALTGECINGFHEDGHYHFTNNREEVQHSRRIADHLLQKAQPLMEIYKAPQADLFRAFLKNDAATVGARQNILSAPPLYTMPEDLLGRILKRSGMSAADAESINATLKQQTENIEQILTANTVIDELPHVSEEAFRASPLTLSLSNAFIENTVTYTYEEYTAHLKATKIFAEQHPNYTVRFAEKPAFRNIQIQIHENEWVMLSKSKAPAIHFVIRHSKMLSAFQNMILPYVED
;
A
#
# COMPACT_ATOMS: atom_id res chain seq x y z
N CYS A 1 14.17 18.80 23.05
CA CYS A 1 14.29 17.85 24.17
C CYS A 1 14.36 16.43 23.62
N HIS A 2 15.32 15.63 24.08
CA HIS A 2 15.46 14.22 23.78
C HIS A 2 15.03 13.40 24.99
N PHE A 3 14.28 12.33 24.74
CA PHE A 3 13.84 11.43 25.80
C PHE A 3 13.95 9.99 25.30
N HIS A 4 14.83 9.20 25.92
CA HIS A 4 14.98 7.79 25.67
C HIS A 4 14.72 7.02 26.96
N TYR A 5 13.84 6.05 26.93
CA TYR A 5 13.48 5.22 28.05
C TYR A 5 13.57 3.74 27.68
N VAL A 6 14.35 2.99 28.46
CA VAL A 6 14.42 1.53 28.35
C VAL A 6 13.68 0.95 29.54
N SER A 7 12.59 0.22 29.27
CA SER A 7 11.64 -0.27 30.26
C SER A 7 12.33 -0.98 31.44
N GLY A 8 12.19 -0.38 32.63
CA GLY A 8 12.72 -0.94 33.88
C GLY A 8 14.24 -0.88 34.05
N ALA A 9 14.98 -0.34 33.11
CA ALA A 9 16.45 -0.37 33.11
C ALA A 9 17.08 1.02 33.28
N ALA A 10 16.79 1.96 32.36
CA ALA A 10 17.46 3.25 32.34
C ALA A 10 16.60 4.32 31.64
N ALA A 11 16.95 5.58 31.86
CA ALA A 11 16.42 6.70 31.11
C ALA A 11 17.54 7.68 30.75
N LEU A 12 17.43 8.30 29.57
CA LEU A 12 18.28 9.39 29.10
C LEU A 12 17.36 10.56 28.72
N THR A 13 17.57 11.70 29.34
CA THR A 13 16.93 12.95 28.96
C THR A 13 17.97 13.92 28.44
N GLY A 14 17.61 14.78 27.49
CA GLY A 14 18.54 15.76 26.93
C GLY A 14 17.82 17.02 26.50
N GLU A 15 18.45 18.15 26.75
CA GLU A 15 18.05 19.45 26.26
C GLU A 15 19.15 20.00 25.35
N CYS A 16 18.80 20.27 24.09
CA CYS A 16 19.71 20.86 23.12
C CYS A 16 18.94 21.72 22.12
N ILE A 17 19.67 22.61 21.45
CA ILE A 17 19.17 23.34 20.29
C ILE A 17 19.34 22.44 19.06
N ASN A 18 18.34 22.42 18.19
CA ASN A 18 18.40 21.63 16.97
C ASN A 18 19.59 22.05 16.10
N GLY A 19 20.43 21.10 15.73
CA GLY A 19 21.68 21.35 15.01
C GLY A 19 22.91 21.61 15.91
N PHE A 20 22.73 21.76 17.24
CA PHE A 20 23.79 22.02 18.21
C PHE A 20 23.76 20.99 19.35
N HIS A 21 23.78 19.72 18.98
CA HIS A 21 23.69 18.61 19.95
C HIS A 21 24.91 18.46 20.85
N GLU A 22 26.09 18.94 20.42
CA GLU A 22 27.35 18.87 21.17
C GLU A 22 27.30 19.72 22.44
N ASP A 23 26.56 20.85 22.40
CA ASP A 23 26.39 21.76 23.52
C ASP A 23 25.16 21.40 24.39
N GLY A 24 24.54 20.25 24.17
CA GLY A 24 23.35 19.82 24.89
C GLY A 24 23.66 19.31 26.31
N HIS A 25 22.73 19.55 27.23
CA HIS A 25 22.74 18.94 28.56
C HIS A 25 22.01 17.61 28.53
N TYR A 26 22.73 16.52 28.90
CA TYR A 26 22.22 15.15 28.91
C TYR A 26 22.33 14.55 30.30
N HIS A 27 21.22 13.96 30.77
CA HIS A 27 21.17 13.26 32.04
C HIS A 27 20.82 11.79 31.80
N PHE A 28 21.75 10.90 32.13
CA PHE A 28 21.53 9.47 32.13
C PHE A 28 21.31 8.98 33.54
N THR A 29 20.31 8.12 33.74
CA THR A 29 20.03 7.50 35.01
C THR A 29 19.64 6.05 34.90
N ASN A 30 20.10 5.23 35.84
CA ASN A 30 19.64 3.88 36.13
C ASN A 30 19.08 3.78 37.56
N ASN A 31 18.94 4.90 38.26
CA ASN A 31 18.30 4.95 39.57
C ASN A 31 16.84 4.52 39.45
N ARG A 32 16.42 3.59 40.33
CA ARG A 32 15.09 2.95 40.24
C ARG A 32 13.93 3.96 40.34
N GLU A 33 14.05 4.97 41.21
CA GLU A 33 12.98 5.98 41.38
C GLU A 33 12.88 6.89 40.18
N GLU A 34 14.00 7.37 39.65
CA GLU A 34 14.05 8.22 38.45
C GLU A 34 13.60 7.44 37.20
N VAL A 35 13.98 6.17 37.08
CA VAL A 35 13.52 5.29 36.00
C VAL A 35 12.00 5.08 36.08
N GLN A 36 11.44 4.92 37.29
CA GLN A 36 9.99 4.84 37.48
C GLN A 36 9.28 6.17 37.15
N HIS A 37 9.90 7.31 37.48
CA HIS A 37 9.38 8.61 37.08
C HIS A 37 9.37 8.74 35.55
N SER A 38 10.45 8.40 34.90
CA SER A 38 10.57 8.39 33.43
C SER A 38 9.57 7.45 32.77
N ARG A 39 9.26 6.30 33.40
CA ARG A 39 8.19 5.40 32.95
C ARG A 39 6.83 6.11 32.93
N ARG A 40 6.48 6.81 34.00
CA ARG A 40 5.20 7.54 34.05
C ARG A 40 5.09 8.61 32.95
N ILE A 41 6.20 9.30 32.66
CA ILE A 41 6.27 10.26 31.57
C ILE A 41 6.06 9.56 30.23
N ALA A 42 6.78 8.44 29.97
CA ALA A 42 6.66 7.64 28.76
C ALA A 42 5.23 7.14 28.54
N ASP A 43 4.63 6.56 29.61
CA ASP A 43 3.26 6.04 29.57
C ASP A 43 2.25 7.17 29.25
N HIS A 44 2.43 8.36 29.85
CA HIS A 44 1.58 9.52 29.59
C HIS A 44 1.74 10.06 28.15
N LEU A 45 2.96 10.08 27.62
CA LEU A 45 3.20 10.46 26.22
C LEU A 45 2.58 9.45 25.26
N LEU A 46 2.73 8.15 25.54
CA LEU A 46 2.13 7.09 24.72
C LEU A 46 0.60 7.13 24.74
N GLN A 47 -0.03 7.44 25.89
CA GLN A 47 -1.48 7.61 25.97
C GLN A 47 -2.01 8.76 25.11
N LYS A 48 -1.20 9.80 24.90
CA LYS A 48 -1.55 10.93 24.03
C LYS A 48 -1.16 10.72 22.57
N ALA A 49 -0.30 9.74 22.30
CA ALA A 49 0.13 9.43 20.94
C ALA A 49 -1.03 8.86 20.13
N GLN A 50 -1.18 9.34 18.91
CA GLN A 50 -2.08 8.74 17.94
C GLN A 50 -1.29 7.84 17.01
N PRO A 51 -1.87 6.70 16.56
CA PRO A 51 -1.22 5.86 15.58
C PRO A 51 -0.86 6.67 14.32
N LEU A 52 0.40 6.57 13.89
CA LEU A 52 0.86 7.21 12.66
C LEU A 52 0.17 6.61 11.42
N MET A 53 -0.25 5.35 11.52
CA MET A 53 -0.87 4.59 10.44
C MET A 53 -1.88 3.59 10.99
N GLU A 54 -2.88 3.28 10.19
CA GLU A 54 -3.78 2.14 10.38
C GLU A 54 -3.18 0.92 9.69
N ILE A 55 -3.22 -0.23 10.34
CA ILE A 55 -2.63 -1.48 9.80
C ILE A 55 -3.74 -2.50 9.63
N TYR A 56 -3.93 -2.97 8.40
CA TYR A 56 -4.88 -4.01 8.08
C TYR A 56 -4.16 -5.32 7.72
N LYS A 57 -4.53 -6.38 8.40
CA LYS A 57 -4.10 -7.77 8.18
C LYS A 57 -5.33 -8.65 7.98
N ALA A 58 -5.16 -9.93 7.69
CA ALA A 58 -6.25 -10.87 7.47
C ALA A 58 -7.38 -10.80 8.53
N PRO A 59 -7.12 -10.68 9.86
CA PRO A 59 -8.20 -10.54 10.84
C PRO A 59 -9.03 -9.26 10.69
N GLN A 60 -8.52 -8.23 10.01
CA GLN A 60 -9.20 -6.96 9.75
C GLN A 60 -9.73 -6.84 8.31
N ALA A 61 -9.85 -7.95 7.57
CA ALA A 61 -10.25 -7.93 6.17
C ALA A 61 -11.61 -7.25 5.93
N ASP A 62 -12.59 -7.45 6.83
CA ASP A 62 -13.91 -6.80 6.72
C ASP A 62 -13.83 -5.28 6.93
N LEU A 63 -13.03 -4.84 7.89
CA LEU A 63 -12.79 -3.41 8.13
C LEU A 63 -12.07 -2.76 6.94
N PHE A 64 -11.12 -3.47 6.34
CA PHE A 64 -10.42 -3.02 5.16
C PHE A 64 -11.36 -2.90 3.94
N ARG A 65 -12.23 -3.88 3.72
CA ARG A 65 -13.25 -3.82 2.65
C ARG A 65 -14.21 -2.65 2.86
N ALA A 66 -14.66 -2.44 4.09
CA ALA A 66 -15.51 -1.30 4.43
C ALA A 66 -14.79 0.05 4.20
N PHE A 67 -13.50 0.14 4.58
CA PHE A 67 -12.66 1.32 4.30
C PHE A 67 -12.61 1.62 2.80
N LEU A 68 -12.27 0.65 1.94
CA LEU A 68 -12.19 0.85 0.49
C LEU A 68 -13.54 1.23 -0.13
N LYS A 69 -14.64 0.62 0.33
CA LYS A 69 -15.99 0.95 -0.14
C LYS A 69 -16.40 2.37 0.24
N ASN A 70 -16.11 2.80 1.46
CA ASN A 70 -16.41 4.15 1.92
C ASN A 70 -15.55 5.19 1.17
N ASP A 71 -14.27 4.87 0.95
CA ASP A 71 -13.37 5.72 0.19
C ASP A 71 -13.82 5.92 -1.26
N ALA A 72 -14.37 4.90 -1.90
CA ALA A 72 -14.85 4.99 -3.27
C ALA A 72 -15.97 6.05 -3.46
N ALA A 73 -16.68 6.40 -2.40
CA ALA A 73 -17.70 7.46 -2.41
C ALA A 73 -17.14 8.87 -2.16
N THR A 74 -15.85 9.01 -1.89
CA THR A 74 -15.21 10.30 -1.57
C THR A 74 -14.62 10.97 -2.81
N VAL A 75 -14.53 12.30 -2.78
CA VAL A 75 -13.97 13.11 -3.87
C VAL A 75 -12.45 13.22 -3.69
N GLY A 76 -11.70 13.18 -4.79
CA GLY A 76 -10.26 13.37 -4.83
C GLY A 76 -9.60 12.50 -5.91
N ALA A 77 -8.53 12.99 -6.53
CA ALA A 77 -7.77 12.23 -7.51
C ALA A 77 -7.06 11.04 -6.85
N ARG A 78 -6.91 9.93 -7.59
CA ARG A 78 -6.14 8.77 -7.15
C ARG A 78 -4.95 8.56 -8.06
N GLN A 79 -3.83 8.24 -7.45
CA GLN A 79 -2.62 7.81 -8.14
C GLN A 79 -2.14 6.51 -7.51
N ASN A 80 -1.95 5.48 -8.33
CA ASN A 80 -1.52 4.17 -7.89
C ASN A 80 -0.20 3.82 -8.56
N ILE A 81 0.78 3.39 -7.78
CA ILE A 81 2.04 2.83 -8.27
C ILE A 81 1.96 1.33 -8.01
N LEU A 82 1.79 0.56 -9.07
CA LEU A 82 1.45 -0.85 -9.01
C LEU A 82 2.60 -1.72 -9.50
N SER A 83 2.70 -2.93 -8.97
CA SER A 83 3.69 -3.92 -9.40
C SER A 83 3.21 -4.82 -10.54
N ALA A 84 1.91 -4.80 -10.84
CA ALA A 84 1.25 -5.53 -11.91
C ALA A 84 -0.09 -4.86 -12.25
N PRO A 85 -0.73 -5.18 -13.39
CA PRO A 85 -2.05 -4.65 -13.73
C PRO A 85 -3.06 -4.86 -12.60
N PRO A 86 -3.95 -3.87 -12.34
CA PRO A 86 -4.87 -3.90 -11.21
C PRO A 86 -5.99 -4.92 -11.43
N LEU A 87 -6.41 -5.58 -10.34
CA LEU A 87 -7.40 -6.67 -10.42
C LEU A 87 -8.74 -6.22 -11.04
N TYR A 88 -9.17 -4.98 -10.84
CA TYR A 88 -10.43 -4.45 -11.41
C TYR A 88 -10.45 -4.32 -12.93
N THR A 89 -9.30 -4.48 -13.61
CA THR A 89 -9.25 -4.55 -15.08
C THR A 89 -9.12 -5.99 -15.61
N MET A 90 -9.12 -6.99 -14.70
CA MET A 90 -8.97 -8.40 -15.04
C MET A 90 -10.25 -8.97 -15.64
N PRO A 91 -10.25 -9.53 -16.87
CA PRO A 91 -11.38 -10.28 -17.38
C PRO A 91 -11.68 -11.52 -16.52
N GLU A 92 -12.97 -11.75 -16.22
CA GLU A 92 -13.39 -12.86 -15.36
C GLU A 92 -12.96 -14.23 -15.88
N ASP A 93 -13.06 -14.44 -17.21
CA ASP A 93 -12.63 -15.67 -17.87
C ASP A 93 -11.11 -15.91 -17.76
N LEU A 94 -10.31 -14.83 -17.86
CA LEU A 94 -8.87 -14.89 -17.66
C LEU A 94 -8.53 -15.22 -16.21
N LEU A 95 -9.17 -14.55 -15.25
CA LEU A 95 -9.01 -14.85 -13.82
C LEU A 95 -9.33 -16.31 -13.53
N GLY A 96 -10.47 -16.81 -14.02
CA GLY A 96 -10.87 -18.19 -13.83
C GLY A 96 -9.84 -19.21 -14.33
N ARG A 97 -9.22 -18.96 -15.50
CA ARG A 97 -8.12 -19.79 -16.04
C ARG A 97 -6.87 -19.74 -15.16
N ILE A 98 -6.47 -18.55 -14.70
CA ILE A 98 -5.31 -18.36 -13.83
C ILE A 98 -5.50 -19.11 -12.52
N LEU A 99 -6.63 -18.92 -11.85
CA LEU A 99 -6.92 -19.57 -10.56
C LEU A 99 -6.96 -21.10 -10.69
N LYS A 100 -7.59 -21.63 -11.74
CA LYS A 100 -7.62 -23.06 -12.02
C LYS A 100 -6.22 -23.63 -12.27
N ARG A 101 -5.41 -22.97 -13.09
CA ARG A 101 -4.01 -23.35 -13.37
C ARG A 101 -3.17 -23.35 -12.10
N SER A 102 -3.41 -22.39 -11.20
CA SER A 102 -2.67 -22.24 -9.95
C SER A 102 -3.11 -23.21 -8.85
N GLY A 103 -4.08 -24.09 -9.10
CA GLY A 103 -4.58 -25.03 -8.09
C GLY A 103 -5.26 -24.36 -6.90
N MET A 104 -5.86 -23.18 -7.11
CA MET A 104 -6.51 -22.43 -6.04
C MET A 104 -7.70 -23.20 -5.48
N SER A 105 -7.90 -23.17 -4.15
CA SER A 105 -9.07 -23.78 -3.52
C SER A 105 -10.36 -23.10 -3.96
N ALA A 106 -11.49 -23.81 -3.93
CA ALA A 106 -12.79 -23.22 -4.28
C ALA A 106 -13.14 -22.02 -3.39
N ALA A 107 -12.83 -22.10 -2.09
CA ALA A 107 -13.08 -21.01 -1.13
C ALA A 107 -12.22 -19.77 -1.44
N ASP A 108 -10.93 -19.97 -1.73
CA ASP A 108 -10.04 -18.85 -2.11
C ASP A 108 -10.47 -18.23 -3.44
N ALA A 109 -10.83 -19.05 -4.43
CA ALA A 109 -11.32 -18.59 -5.72
C ALA A 109 -12.60 -17.76 -5.57
N GLU A 110 -13.54 -18.16 -4.71
CA GLU A 110 -14.75 -17.41 -4.39
C GLU A 110 -14.41 -16.06 -3.74
N SER A 111 -13.49 -16.05 -2.76
CA SER A 111 -13.02 -14.81 -2.11
C SER A 111 -12.36 -13.85 -3.10
N ILE A 112 -11.56 -14.38 -4.03
CA ILE A 112 -10.90 -13.55 -5.07
C ILE A 112 -11.93 -12.97 -6.04
N ASN A 113 -12.91 -13.76 -6.48
CA ASN A 113 -13.99 -13.29 -7.36
C ASN A 113 -14.86 -12.22 -6.67
N ALA A 114 -15.17 -12.39 -5.39
CA ALA A 114 -15.87 -11.37 -4.60
C ALA A 114 -15.05 -10.09 -4.49
N THR A 115 -13.73 -10.21 -4.32
CA THR A 115 -12.80 -9.06 -4.28
C THR A 115 -12.73 -8.37 -5.64
N LEU A 116 -12.64 -9.11 -6.75
CA LEU A 116 -12.68 -8.54 -8.10
C LEU A 116 -13.96 -7.71 -8.31
N LYS A 117 -15.12 -8.32 -8.01
CA LYS A 117 -16.40 -7.63 -8.14
C LYS A 117 -16.45 -6.33 -7.34
N GLN A 118 -16.06 -6.37 -6.06
CA GLN A 118 -16.03 -5.18 -5.21
C GLN A 118 -15.06 -4.11 -5.74
N GLN A 119 -13.88 -4.49 -6.22
CA GLN A 119 -12.92 -3.53 -6.78
C GLN A 119 -13.42 -2.91 -8.08
N THR A 120 -14.12 -3.68 -8.93
CA THR A 120 -14.75 -3.17 -10.14
C THR A 120 -15.87 -2.18 -9.79
N GLU A 121 -16.74 -2.49 -8.84
CA GLU A 121 -17.78 -1.56 -8.37
C GLU A 121 -17.15 -0.28 -7.79
N ASN A 122 -16.09 -0.40 -7.01
CA ASN A 122 -15.41 0.75 -6.40
C ASN A 122 -14.76 1.65 -7.45
N ILE A 123 -14.05 1.09 -8.45
CA ILE A 123 -13.38 1.89 -9.47
C ILE A 123 -14.41 2.61 -10.36
N GLU A 124 -15.48 1.95 -10.73
CA GLU A 124 -16.58 2.56 -11.48
C GLU A 124 -17.18 3.75 -10.72
N GLN A 125 -17.42 3.58 -9.41
CA GLN A 125 -17.90 4.67 -8.56
C GLN A 125 -16.90 5.83 -8.47
N ILE A 126 -15.61 5.56 -8.31
CA ILE A 126 -14.56 6.58 -8.27
C ILE A 126 -14.55 7.37 -9.59
N LEU A 127 -14.60 6.69 -10.73
CA LEU A 127 -14.52 7.30 -12.05
C LEU A 127 -15.74 8.14 -12.43
N THR A 128 -16.85 8.08 -11.69
CA THR A 128 -18.00 8.96 -11.92
C THR A 128 -17.69 10.44 -11.73
N ALA A 129 -16.76 10.78 -10.82
CA ALA A 129 -16.47 12.15 -10.42
C ALA A 129 -14.97 12.46 -10.26
N ASN A 130 -14.11 11.46 -10.31
CA ASN A 130 -12.69 11.59 -9.98
C ASN A 130 -11.81 11.03 -11.09
N THR A 131 -10.54 11.43 -11.10
CA THR A 131 -9.51 10.87 -11.97
C THR A 131 -8.69 9.80 -11.26
N VAL A 132 -8.26 8.79 -12.01
CA VAL A 132 -7.37 7.72 -11.53
C VAL A 132 -6.21 7.58 -12.49
N ILE A 133 -5.00 7.52 -11.95
CA ILE A 133 -3.77 7.27 -12.69
C ILE A 133 -3.14 6.01 -12.12
N ASP A 134 -2.98 4.98 -12.95
CA ASP A 134 -2.23 3.78 -12.61
C ASP A 134 -0.86 3.80 -13.29
N GLU A 135 0.17 3.70 -12.48
CA GLU A 135 1.55 3.60 -12.94
C GLU A 135 2.00 2.15 -12.84
N LEU A 136 2.31 1.55 -13.98
CA LEU A 136 2.73 0.17 -14.14
C LEU A 136 4.21 0.08 -14.56
N PRO A 137 4.94 -0.97 -14.17
CA PRO A 137 6.27 -1.21 -14.72
C PRO A 137 6.17 -1.59 -16.20
N HIS A 138 7.05 -1.03 -17.01
CA HIS A 138 7.29 -1.56 -18.35
C HIS A 138 8.14 -2.83 -18.25
N VAL A 139 7.58 -3.98 -18.57
CA VAL A 139 8.25 -5.29 -18.44
C VAL A 139 8.38 -5.96 -19.80
N SER A 140 9.62 -6.06 -20.31
CA SER A 140 9.91 -6.83 -21.51
C SER A 140 9.70 -8.33 -21.26
N GLU A 141 9.52 -9.12 -22.33
CA GLU A 141 9.40 -10.57 -22.22
C GLU A 141 10.61 -11.21 -21.53
N GLU A 142 11.82 -10.73 -21.87
CA GLU A 142 13.06 -11.21 -21.26
C GLU A 142 13.08 -10.93 -19.75
N ALA A 143 12.76 -9.71 -19.33
CA ALA A 143 12.68 -9.34 -17.92
C ALA A 143 11.60 -10.12 -17.17
N PHE A 144 10.46 -10.38 -17.81
CA PHE A 144 9.39 -11.21 -17.26
C PHE A 144 9.85 -12.67 -17.08
N ARG A 145 10.51 -13.27 -18.08
CA ARG A 145 11.04 -14.64 -17.99
C ARG A 145 12.08 -14.79 -16.88
N ALA A 146 12.94 -13.78 -16.70
CA ALA A 146 13.92 -13.75 -15.61
C ALA A 146 13.27 -13.61 -14.22
N SER A 147 12.15 -12.90 -14.12
CA SER A 147 11.44 -12.68 -12.85
C SER A 147 9.94 -12.45 -13.11
N PRO A 148 9.15 -13.54 -13.18
CA PRO A 148 7.73 -13.45 -13.45
C PRO A 148 6.98 -12.59 -12.43
N LEU A 149 5.98 -11.83 -12.89
CA LEU A 149 5.12 -11.02 -12.06
C LEU A 149 4.07 -11.89 -11.35
N THR A 150 3.61 -11.39 -10.21
CA THR A 150 2.56 -12.04 -9.44
C THR A 150 1.26 -11.25 -9.56
N LEU A 151 0.14 -11.97 -9.63
CA LEU A 151 -1.20 -11.39 -9.53
C LEU A 151 -1.36 -10.75 -8.15
N SER A 152 -1.82 -9.50 -8.12
CA SER A 152 -2.03 -8.78 -6.87
C SER A 152 -3.33 -9.21 -6.20
N LEU A 153 -3.22 -10.11 -5.22
CA LEU A 153 -4.34 -10.63 -4.43
C LEU A 153 -4.33 -10.13 -2.98
N SER A 154 -3.53 -9.11 -2.67
CA SER A 154 -3.40 -8.59 -1.30
C SER A 154 -4.75 -8.14 -0.71
N ASN A 155 -5.63 -7.55 -1.52
CA ASN A 155 -6.95 -7.09 -1.05
C ASN A 155 -7.90 -8.25 -0.71
N ALA A 156 -7.66 -9.45 -1.21
CA ALA A 156 -8.39 -10.66 -0.86
C ALA A 156 -7.82 -11.36 0.38
N PHE A 157 -6.66 -10.90 0.91
CA PHE A 157 -5.93 -11.52 2.03
C PHE A 157 -5.62 -13.00 1.84
N ILE A 158 -5.37 -13.41 0.59
CA ILE A 158 -5.01 -14.79 0.25
C ILE A 158 -3.52 -15.02 0.55
N GLU A 159 -3.22 -16.16 1.18
CA GLU A 159 -1.85 -16.52 1.53
C GLU A 159 -1.05 -17.09 0.35
N ASN A 160 -1.74 -17.61 -0.66
CA ASN A 160 -1.10 -18.17 -1.83
C ASN A 160 -0.68 -17.10 -2.83
N THR A 161 0.54 -17.20 -3.32
CA THR A 161 1.05 -16.32 -4.37
C THR A 161 0.72 -16.94 -5.74
N VAL A 162 0.02 -16.21 -6.59
CA VAL A 162 -0.31 -16.59 -7.96
C VAL A 162 0.62 -15.85 -8.92
N THR A 163 1.38 -16.60 -9.71
CA THR A 163 2.31 -16.06 -10.71
C THR A 163 1.65 -16.13 -12.08
N TYR A 164 1.77 -15.06 -12.88
CA TYR A 164 1.32 -15.07 -14.27
C TYR A 164 2.23 -15.96 -15.15
N THR A 165 1.65 -16.49 -16.24
CA THR A 165 2.44 -16.75 -17.46
C THR A 165 2.59 -15.43 -18.23
N TYR A 166 3.51 -15.38 -19.21
CA TYR A 166 3.68 -14.17 -20.03
C TYR A 166 2.42 -13.84 -20.84
N GLU A 167 1.76 -14.87 -21.38
CA GLU A 167 0.51 -14.73 -22.12
C GLU A 167 -0.63 -14.18 -21.23
N GLU A 168 -0.75 -14.67 -19.99
CA GLU A 168 -1.73 -14.17 -19.03
C GLU A 168 -1.46 -12.71 -18.66
N TYR A 169 -0.18 -12.35 -18.41
CA TYR A 169 0.23 -10.98 -18.13
C TYR A 169 -0.11 -10.03 -19.28
N THR A 170 0.27 -10.41 -20.52
CA THR A 170 -0.01 -9.59 -21.70
C THR A 170 -1.50 -9.46 -22.00
N ALA A 171 -2.28 -10.52 -21.79
CA ALA A 171 -3.73 -10.48 -21.92
C ALA A 171 -4.37 -9.53 -20.90
N HIS A 172 -3.93 -9.56 -19.63
CA HIS A 172 -4.41 -8.65 -18.60
C HIS A 172 -3.99 -7.20 -18.90
N LEU A 173 -2.73 -6.98 -19.30
CA LEU A 173 -2.25 -5.66 -19.66
C LEU A 173 -3.04 -5.06 -20.83
N LYS A 174 -3.38 -5.88 -21.83
CA LYS A 174 -4.26 -5.47 -22.93
C LYS A 174 -5.64 -5.07 -22.43
N ALA A 175 -6.22 -5.83 -21.52
CA ALA A 175 -7.52 -5.48 -20.91
C ALA A 175 -7.45 -4.16 -20.14
N THR A 176 -6.35 -3.90 -19.41
CA THR A 176 -6.11 -2.62 -18.72
C THR A 176 -6.05 -1.44 -19.71
N LYS A 177 -5.38 -1.60 -20.86
CA LYS A 177 -5.35 -0.56 -21.91
C LYS A 177 -6.73 -0.31 -22.51
N ILE A 178 -7.49 -1.36 -22.79
CA ILE A 178 -8.88 -1.22 -23.27
C ILE A 178 -9.76 -0.51 -22.23
N PHE A 179 -9.58 -0.84 -20.94
CA PHE A 179 -10.29 -0.16 -19.86
C PHE A 179 -9.98 1.36 -19.85
N ALA A 180 -8.71 1.72 -20.06
CA ALA A 180 -8.31 3.14 -20.16
C ALA A 180 -8.93 3.85 -21.37
N GLU A 181 -9.05 3.19 -22.51
CA GLU A 181 -9.71 3.74 -23.70
C GLU A 181 -11.22 3.98 -23.49
N GLN A 182 -11.87 3.19 -22.65
CA GLN A 182 -13.29 3.26 -22.35
C GLN A 182 -13.64 4.28 -21.27
N HIS A 183 -12.66 4.69 -20.43
CA HIS A 183 -12.89 5.56 -19.27
C HIS A 183 -12.01 6.83 -19.36
N PRO A 184 -12.57 7.97 -19.82
CA PRO A 184 -11.80 9.22 -20.01
C PRO A 184 -11.13 9.74 -18.73
N ASN A 185 -11.64 9.36 -17.56
CA ASN A 185 -11.11 9.75 -16.25
C ASN A 185 -10.05 8.76 -15.71
N TYR A 186 -9.71 7.71 -16.48
CA TYR A 186 -8.71 6.73 -16.12
C TYR A 186 -7.51 6.80 -17.07
N THR A 187 -6.30 6.81 -16.49
CA THR A 187 -5.07 6.84 -17.28
C THR A 187 -4.13 5.73 -16.80
N VAL A 188 -3.55 4.98 -17.73
CA VAL A 188 -2.45 4.06 -17.43
C VAL A 188 -1.14 4.65 -17.95
N ARG A 189 -0.09 4.64 -17.12
CA ARG A 189 1.27 5.09 -17.47
C ARG A 189 2.26 3.96 -17.24
N PHE A 190 3.37 3.99 -17.97
CA PHE A 190 4.43 2.99 -17.83
C PHE A 190 5.71 3.64 -17.33
N ALA A 191 6.25 3.12 -16.22
CA ALA A 191 7.53 3.55 -15.67
C ALA A 191 8.67 2.75 -16.33
N GLU A 192 9.78 3.42 -16.67
CA GLU A 192 10.98 2.77 -17.25
C GLU A 192 11.55 1.67 -16.34
N LYS A 193 11.48 1.88 -15.05
CA LYS A 193 11.95 0.93 -14.03
C LYS A 193 10.88 0.71 -12.98
N PRO A 194 10.61 -0.55 -12.61
CA PRO A 194 9.69 -0.81 -11.50
C PRO A 194 10.28 -0.21 -10.23
N ALA A 195 9.58 0.76 -9.65
CA ALA A 195 9.98 1.36 -8.39
C ALA A 195 9.98 0.30 -7.27
N PHE A 196 8.98 -0.61 -7.32
CA PHE A 196 8.78 -1.63 -6.28
C PHE A 196 8.23 -2.93 -6.90
N ARG A 197 8.84 -4.07 -6.56
CA ARG A 197 8.37 -5.38 -7.06
C ARG A 197 7.28 -6.03 -6.21
N ASN A 198 7.27 -5.74 -4.91
CA ASN A 198 6.41 -6.42 -3.94
C ASN A 198 5.59 -5.46 -3.10
N ILE A 199 5.58 -4.20 -3.47
CA ILE A 199 4.85 -3.13 -2.79
C ILE A 199 4.02 -2.40 -3.82
N GLN A 200 2.80 -2.06 -3.46
CA GLN A 200 1.93 -1.14 -4.18
C GLN A 200 1.73 0.10 -3.32
N ILE A 201 1.71 1.24 -3.96
CA ILE A 201 1.42 2.52 -3.32
C ILE A 201 0.15 3.06 -3.96
N GLN A 202 -0.84 3.35 -3.15
CA GLN A 202 -2.08 4.00 -3.58
C GLN A 202 -2.19 5.33 -2.85
N ILE A 203 -2.44 6.39 -3.58
CA ILE A 203 -2.52 7.75 -3.08
C ILE A 203 -3.91 8.28 -3.37
N HIS A 204 -4.65 8.64 -2.34
CA HIS A 204 -5.82 9.49 -2.44
C HIS A 204 -5.40 10.90 -2.05
N GLU A 205 -5.50 11.81 -2.99
CA GLU A 205 -5.01 13.18 -2.87
C GLU A 205 -5.53 13.86 -1.60
N ASN A 206 -4.60 14.34 -0.75
CA ASN A 206 -4.84 15.02 0.52
C ASN A 206 -5.55 14.20 1.62
N GLU A 207 -5.91 12.94 1.38
CA GLU A 207 -6.66 12.11 2.32
C GLU A 207 -5.77 11.04 2.96
N TRP A 208 -5.16 10.20 2.15
CA TRP A 208 -4.32 9.11 2.65
C TRP A 208 -3.36 8.56 1.59
N VAL A 209 -2.34 7.88 2.08
CA VAL A 209 -1.50 6.98 1.27
C VAL A 209 -1.57 5.58 1.84
N MET A 210 -1.78 4.59 0.99
CA MET A 210 -1.76 3.19 1.36
C MET A 210 -0.55 2.48 0.75
N LEU A 211 0.21 1.83 1.61
CA LEU A 211 1.28 0.92 1.22
C LEU A 211 0.79 -0.51 1.38
N SER A 212 0.77 -1.28 0.30
CA SER A 212 0.30 -2.66 0.32
C SER A 212 1.41 -3.61 -0.09
N LYS A 213 1.60 -4.67 0.67
CA LYS A 213 2.48 -5.76 0.28
C LYS A 213 1.74 -6.65 -0.72
N SER A 214 2.26 -6.78 -1.94
CA SER A 214 1.61 -7.55 -3.01
C SER A 214 1.79 -9.07 -2.89
N LYS A 215 2.71 -9.55 -2.04
CA LYS A 215 2.92 -10.97 -1.75
C LYS A 215 2.43 -11.32 -0.34
N ALA A 216 2.03 -12.55 -0.15
CA ALA A 216 1.63 -13.09 1.16
C ALA A 216 2.75 -12.96 2.23
N PRO A 217 2.40 -12.76 3.52
CA PRO A 217 1.08 -12.38 4.00
C PRO A 217 0.71 -10.95 3.57
N ALA A 218 -0.56 -10.73 3.22
CA ALA A 218 -1.07 -9.41 2.86
C ALA A 218 -1.09 -8.49 4.09
N ILE A 219 -0.56 -7.30 3.91
CA ILE A 219 -0.57 -6.24 4.93
C ILE A 219 -0.75 -4.91 4.21
N HIS A 220 -1.66 -4.09 4.72
CA HIS A 220 -1.90 -2.73 4.24
C HIS A 220 -1.64 -1.73 5.35
N PHE A 221 -0.91 -0.67 5.04
CA PHE A 221 -0.63 0.46 5.93
C PHE A 221 -1.29 1.69 5.35
N VAL A 222 -2.30 2.23 6.02
CA VAL A 222 -2.98 3.48 5.64
C VAL A 222 -2.44 4.62 6.48
N ILE A 223 -1.86 5.60 5.84
CA ILE A 223 -1.16 6.74 6.43
C ILE A 223 -1.94 8.01 6.12
N ARG A 224 -2.29 8.78 7.18
CA ARG A 224 -3.02 10.05 7.06
C ARG A 224 -2.21 11.26 7.53
N HIS A 225 -0.96 11.05 7.93
CA HIS A 225 -0.11 12.13 8.43
C HIS A 225 0.32 13.06 7.30
N SER A 226 -0.02 14.35 7.38
CA SER A 226 0.12 15.34 6.30
C SER A 226 1.52 15.43 5.68
N LYS A 227 2.59 15.40 6.48
CA LYS A 227 3.98 15.44 5.96
C LYS A 227 4.34 14.18 5.16
N MET A 228 3.82 13.02 5.55
CA MET A 228 4.03 11.78 4.80
C MET A 228 3.19 11.77 3.53
N LEU A 229 1.94 12.23 3.58
CA LEU A 229 1.11 12.41 2.38
C LEU A 229 1.84 13.28 1.35
N SER A 230 2.31 14.45 1.77
CA SER A 230 3.06 15.37 0.89
C SER A 230 4.31 14.72 0.29
N ALA A 231 5.05 13.92 1.07
CA ALA A 231 6.23 13.23 0.57
C ALA A 231 5.90 12.21 -0.53
N PHE A 232 4.82 11.44 -0.37
CA PHE A 232 4.38 10.48 -1.39
C PHE A 232 3.77 11.15 -2.61
N GLN A 233 2.96 12.20 -2.43
CA GLN A 233 2.37 12.96 -3.54
C GLN A 233 3.41 13.63 -4.44
N ASN A 234 4.56 14.00 -3.87
CA ASN A 234 5.67 14.60 -4.61
C ASN A 234 6.70 13.56 -5.10
N MET A 235 6.42 12.27 -4.94
CA MET A 235 7.30 11.23 -5.46
C MET A 235 7.15 11.13 -6.98
N ILE A 236 8.24 11.45 -7.69
CA ILE A 236 8.29 11.40 -9.16
C ILE A 236 8.98 10.10 -9.56
N LEU A 237 8.31 9.30 -10.38
CA LEU A 237 8.91 8.16 -11.07
C LEU A 237 9.30 8.57 -12.51
N PRO A 238 10.43 8.05 -13.05
CA PRO A 238 10.75 8.24 -14.45
C PRO A 238 9.77 7.45 -15.33
N TYR A 239 9.15 8.11 -16.29
CA TYR A 239 8.23 7.50 -17.25
C TYR A 239 8.94 7.14 -18.55
N VAL A 240 8.40 6.16 -19.27
CA VAL A 240 8.71 5.90 -20.67
C VAL A 240 7.80 6.82 -21.50
N GLU A 241 8.41 7.67 -22.33
CA GLU A 241 7.66 8.37 -23.38
C GLU A 241 7.36 7.37 -24.49
N ASP A 242 6.08 7.20 -24.86
CA ASP A 242 5.64 6.34 -25.98
C ASP A 242 5.98 6.97 -27.34
#